data_cae742ad72daa738d15db596af8ed9ae
#
_entry.id   cae742ad72daa738d15db596af8ed9ae
#
_cell.length_a   1.000
_cell.length_b   1.000
_cell.length_c   1.000
_cell.angle_alpha   90.00
_cell.angle_beta   90.00
_cell.angle_gamma   90.00
#
_symmetry.space_group_name_H-M   'P 1'
#
loop_
_entity.id
_entity.type
_entity.pdbx_description
1 polymer ?
#
loop_
_entity_poly.entity_id
_entity_poly.type
_entity_poly.pdbx_seq_one_letter_code
_entity_poly.pdbx_strand_id
1 'polypeptide(L)'
;LSSLDCHESRPSRKNNLPPWRGVPNTLWGNQPVMASPKSKGRVSLDERFYLPADEFFPSTVGLGLTYDDVSLATRYSEVLPRMTRLDTTLSDSLPLSLPIVSSDMDTVTEHRMAIAMALNGGLGLLHYNMTEVDQLAEVRRVKNHIHGMIGDPAVVSPEDTIAQVLARIEHDGLAFSTFPVVGPDNTLLGLLPGSAVKERHGQRKVAAVMIPRDQIFTVVEKDLGKDPIAKADKLFSEHVGQNKLLVVDAKNKLRGLFTLSDIERISEESRAHVRPTRDSGFRLRVGVAISVPRHADGEIDRVRFLAHAAALVEEGADALAISTAHGHTKGVGDAIRMLRKAHKGLTLIAGNVTSGEGVEFLAAAGADTIKIGQGPGSICTTRIVAGVGIPQLTALYVASRAAAQKGVRILADGGITKSGDIVKALTLADAVILGGLLAGSREAPGKLMEINGKTYKEYRGMGSHEAMRKGSAARYGHSASGKFSKVAAEGIEALKEVSGTVDQVLGTLAGGVQSGLGYLGANNLTEHRALARYIRITPAGLREAAPHDVIEIKAGS
;
A
#
# COMPACT_ATOMS: atom_id res chain seq x y z
N LEU A 1 39.73 48.77 -38.94
CA LEU A 1 39.88 50.21 -39.15
C LEU A 1 38.93 50.97 -38.27
N SER A 2 39.52 51.59 -37.30
CA SER A 2 39.40 52.93 -36.67
C SER A 2 38.04 53.27 -35.99
N SER A 3 38.05 53.26 -34.69
CA SER A 3 38.03 54.37 -33.69
C SER A 3 37.22 55.59 -34.13
N LEU A 4 36.24 55.96 -33.30
CA LEU A 4 35.99 57.37 -32.91
C LEU A 4 35.20 57.39 -31.59
N ASP A 5 35.88 57.95 -30.56
CA ASP A 5 35.30 58.41 -29.32
C ASP A 5 34.36 59.58 -29.56
N CYS A 6 33.24 59.64 -28.81
CA CYS A 6 32.54 60.86 -28.52
C CYS A 6 31.97 60.80 -27.09
N HIS A 7 32.66 61.49 -26.20
CA HIS A 7 32.14 61.95 -24.91
C HIS A 7 31.00 62.95 -25.15
N GLU A 8 29.81 62.64 -24.60
CA GLU A 8 28.85 63.69 -24.24
C GLU A 8 28.15 63.41 -22.92
N SER A 9 28.27 64.40 -22.06
CA SER A 9 27.77 64.49 -20.72
C SER A 9 26.25 64.53 -20.65
N ARG A 10 25.62 63.66 -19.85
CA ARG A 10 24.20 63.73 -19.52
C ARG A 10 23.98 64.51 -18.22
N PRO A 11 23.04 65.46 -18.17
CA PRO A 11 22.69 66.15 -16.94
C PRO A 11 21.80 65.26 -16.07
N SER A 12 22.10 65.26 -14.77
CA SER A 12 21.32 64.58 -13.72
C SER A 12 19.91 65.19 -13.58
N ARG A 13 18.88 64.47 -13.98
CA ARG A 13 17.50 64.80 -13.54
C ARG A 13 17.24 64.17 -12.19
N LYS A 14 17.19 64.99 -11.16
CA LYS A 14 16.60 64.66 -9.86
C LYS A 14 15.08 64.50 -10.05
N ASN A 15 14.59 63.29 -10.02
CA ASN A 15 13.15 63.01 -9.90
C ASN A 15 12.73 63.21 -8.44
N ASN A 16 12.18 64.35 -8.13
CA ASN A 16 11.45 64.59 -6.89
C ASN A 16 10.06 63.96 -7.04
N LEU A 17 9.88 62.75 -6.55
CA LEU A 17 8.54 62.21 -6.23
C LEU A 17 8.23 62.57 -4.78
N PRO A 18 7.03 63.01 -4.44
CA PRO A 18 6.70 63.38 -3.06
C PRO A 18 6.68 62.14 -2.18
N PRO A 19 7.08 62.21 -0.91
CA PRO A 19 7.10 61.09 0.00
C PRO A 19 5.66 60.63 0.29
N TRP A 20 5.41 59.35 0.16
CA TRP A 20 4.19 58.69 0.61
C TRP A 20 4.03 58.93 2.12
N ARG A 21 3.19 59.85 2.51
CA ARG A 21 2.77 60.03 3.91
C ARG A 21 1.62 59.05 4.18
N GLY A 22 1.86 58.03 5.01
CA GLY A 22 0.76 57.29 5.57
C GLY A 22 0.96 55.82 5.99
N VAL A 23 2.19 55.28 5.99
CA VAL A 23 2.44 53.97 6.62
C VAL A 23 3.48 54.13 7.72
N PRO A 24 3.16 53.78 8.97
CA PRO A 24 4.15 53.89 10.05
C PRO A 24 5.34 52.95 9.80
N ASN A 25 6.54 53.50 9.90
CA ASN A 25 7.83 52.84 9.66
C ASN A 25 8.19 51.78 10.75
N THR A 26 7.20 51.20 11.42
CA THR A 26 7.37 50.21 12.51
C THR A 26 7.19 48.74 12.10
N LEU A 27 6.97 48.48 10.81
CA LEU A 27 6.72 47.10 10.34
C LEU A 27 7.99 46.38 9.81
N TRP A 28 9.13 47.07 9.63
CA TRP A 28 10.34 46.47 9.06
C TRP A 28 11.59 46.82 9.86
N GLY A 29 11.57 46.61 11.17
CA GLY A 29 12.74 46.74 12.02
C GLY A 29 13.59 45.45 11.91
N ASN A 30 14.86 45.58 11.42
CA ASN A 30 15.89 44.56 11.55
C ASN A 30 16.07 44.16 13.01
N GLN A 31 15.54 43.01 13.41
CA GLN A 31 15.93 42.34 14.65
C GLN A 31 16.46 40.95 14.34
N PRO A 32 17.56 40.51 14.98
CA PRO A 32 18.07 39.17 14.82
C PRO A 32 17.05 38.17 15.37
N VAL A 33 16.82 37.08 14.62
CA VAL A 33 15.93 35.98 15.02
C VAL A 33 16.57 35.26 16.21
N MET A 34 16.30 35.74 17.40
CA MET A 34 16.48 35.00 18.64
C MET A 34 15.11 34.40 19.01
N ALA A 35 15.07 33.12 19.34
CA ALA A 35 13.88 32.48 19.85
C ALA A 35 13.33 33.26 21.05
N SER A 36 12.24 34.01 20.86
CA SER A 36 11.62 34.83 21.88
C SER A 36 10.74 33.95 22.79
N PRO A 37 10.78 34.18 24.12
CA PRO A 37 9.88 33.49 25.04
C PRO A 37 8.42 33.87 24.72
N LYS A 38 7.51 32.89 24.80
CA LYS A 38 6.07 33.06 24.54
C LYS A 38 5.53 34.29 25.27
N SER A 39 5.35 35.40 24.58
CA SER A 39 4.62 36.55 25.09
C SER A 39 3.11 36.22 25.06
N LYS A 40 2.51 36.18 26.21
CA LYS A 40 1.04 36.16 26.35
C LYS A 40 0.47 37.43 25.70
N GLY A 41 -0.23 37.31 24.58
CA GLY A 41 -1.16 38.34 24.15
C GLY A 41 -1.19 38.81 22.70
N ARG A 42 -0.31 38.38 21.79
CA ARG A 42 -0.39 38.79 20.38
C ARG A 42 -0.34 37.56 19.47
N VAL A 43 -1.50 37.17 18.91
CA VAL A 43 -1.59 36.14 17.86
C VAL A 43 -0.76 36.63 16.67
N SER A 44 0.18 35.82 16.18
CA SER A 44 1.00 36.17 15.01
C SER A 44 0.13 36.33 13.76
N LEU A 45 0.63 37.05 12.75
CA LEU A 45 -0.09 37.18 11.48
C LEU A 45 -0.28 35.80 10.84
N ASP A 46 0.73 34.93 10.90
CA ASP A 46 0.68 33.57 10.38
C ASP A 46 -0.41 32.73 11.05
N GLU A 47 -0.57 32.83 12.37
CA GLU A 47 -1.64 32.15 13.12
C GLU A 47 -3.05 32.63 12.76
N ARG A 48 -3.19 33.79 12.15
CA ARG A 48 -4.48 34.33 11.68
C ARG A 48 -4.84 33.84 10.29
N PHE A 49 -3.88 33.57 9.43
CA PHE A 49 -4.07 33.16 8.04
C PHE A 49 -3.92 31.66 7.83
N TYR A 50 -3.06 30.99 8.58
CA TYR A 50 -2.71 29.59 8.43
C TYR A 50 -3.18 28.80 9.64
N LEU A 51 -4.33 28.13 9.48
CA LEU A 51 -5.07 27.55 10.60
C LEU A 51 -4.76 26.05 10.79
N PRO A 52 -4.68 25.56 12.02
CA PRO A 52 -4.70 24.12 12.27
C PRO A 52 -6.02 23.50 11.81
N ALA A 53 -6.05 22.17 11.61
CA ALA A 53 -7.24 21.49 11.07
C ALA A 53 -8.53 21.79 11.86
N ASP A 54 -8.46 21.80 13.21
CA ASP A 54 -9.62 21.98 14.08
C ASP A 54 -10.17 23.43 14.13
N GLU A 55 -9.45 24.37 13.55
CA GLU A 55 -9.93 25.73 13.34
C GLU A 55 -10.33 25.96 11.86
N PHE A 56 -9.55 25.39 10.92
CA PHE A 56 -9.77 25.56 9.49
C PHE A 56 -11.08 24.91 9.03
N PHE A 57 -11.30 23.61 9.29
CA PHE A 57 -12.47 22.92 8.77
C PHE A 57 -13.79 23.42 9.38
N PRO A 58 -13.92 23.72 10.68
CA PRO A 58 -15.10 24.36 11.22
C PRO A 58 -15.41 25.74 10.61
N SER A 59 -14.39 26.49 10.15
CA SER A 59 -14.60 27.76 9.43
C SER A 59 -15.15 27.60 8.02
N THR A 60 -15.15 26.37 7.48
CA THR A 60 -15.62 26.02 6.13
C THR A 60 -16.93 25.23 6.13
N VAL A 61 -17.73 25.31 7.19
CA VAL A 61 -19.00 24.60 7.31
C VAL A 61 -19.89 24.84 6.08
N GLY A 62 -20.44 23.75 5.52
CA GLY A 62 -21.25 23.81 4.31
C GLY A 62 -20.46 23.76 3.00
N LEU A 63 -19.12 23.79 3.03
CA LEU A 63 -18.26 23.60 1.87
C LEU A 63 -17.61 22.22 1.87
N GLY A 64 -17.74 21.50 0.75
CA GLY A 64 -17.00 20.28 0.50
C GLY A 64 -15.64 20.59 -0.13
N LEU A 65 -14.54 20.26 0.54
CA LEU A 65 -13.18 20.52 0.09
C LEU A 65 -12.51 19.27 -0.45
N THR A 66 -11.81 19.41 -1.60
CA THR A 66 -10.91 18.43 -2.20
C THR A 66 -9.45 18.74 -1.82
N TYR A 67 -8.51 17.91 -2.26
CA TYR A 67 -7.08 18.20 -2.08
C TYR A 67 -6.64 19.49 -2.81
N ASP A 68 -7.29 19.83 -3.91
CA ASP A 68 -6.94 21.00 -4.71
C ASP A 68 -7.53 22.32 -4.17
N ASP A 69 -8.41 22.28 -3.18
CA ASP A 69 -8.98 23.47 -2.55
C ASP A 69 -8.10 24.06 -1.43
N VAL A 70 -7.04 23.36 -1.03
CA VAL A 70 -6.19 23.79 0.08
C VAL A 70 -4.70 23.68 -0.26
N SER A 71 -3.89 24.48 0.43
CA SER A 71 -2.44 24.30 0.53
C SER A 71 -2.03 24.23 2.01
N LEU A 72 -0.83 23.71 2.26
CA LEU A 72 -0.21 23.71 3.58
C LEU A 72 0.85 24.79 3.62
N ALA A 73 0.81 25.62 4.67
CA ALA A 73 1.80 26.67 4.88
C ALA A 73 3.15 26.06 5.31
N THR A 74 4.23 26.56 4.73
CA THR A 74 5.59 26.20 5.14
C THR A 74 5.91 26.68 6.54
N ARG A 75 6.81 25.99 7.23
CA ARG A 75 7.25 26.35 8.57
C ARG A 75 8.78 26.34 8.65
N TYR A 76 9.33 26.93 9.71
CA TYR A 76 10.76 26.78 10.02
C TYR A 76 11.09 25.29 10.16
N SER A 77 12.16 24.87 9.51
CA SER A 77 12.57 23.46 9.45
C SER A 77 14.08 23.32 9.57
N GLU A 78 14.51 22.40 10.41
CA GLU A 78 15.88 21.86 10.47
C GLU A 78 15.92 20.41 9.94
N VAL A 79 14.78 19.93 9.40
CA VAL A 79 14.60 18.54 8.97
C VAL A 79 14.98 18.41 7.51
N LEU A 80 15.95 17.52 7.22
CA LEU A 80 16.26 17.14 5.85
C LEU A 80 15.22 16.12 5.34
N PRO A 81 14.61 16.31 4.17
CA PRO A 81 13.56 15.42 3.64
C PRO A 81 13.92 13.93 3.72
N ARG A 82 15.14 13.55 3.30
CA ARG A 82 15.63 12.16 3.33
C ARG A 82 15.73 11.51 4.72
N MET A 83 15.69 12.31 5.79
CA MET A 83 15.78 11.85 7.19
C MET A 83 14.40 11.63 7.81
N THR A 84 13.33 12.02 7.11
CA THR A 84 11.96 11.88 7.60
C THR A 84 11.51 10.42 7.53
N ARG A 85 10.70 10.01 8.52
CA ARG A 85 10.13 8.68 8.59
C ARG A 85 8.66 8.70 8.18
N LEU A 86 8.30 7.75 7.31
CA LEU A 86 6.94 7.60 6.78
C LEU A 86 6.19 6.41 7.41
N ASP A 87 6.77 5.79 8.43
CA ASP A 87 6.18 4.62 9.11
C ASP A 87 4.80 4.96 9.70
N THR A 88 3.90 4.00 9.58
CA THR A 88 2.52 4.05 10.05
C THR A 88 2.04 2.66 10.49
N THR A 89 0.79 2.57 10.92
CA THR A 89 0.16 1.27 11.20
C THR A 89 -1.32 1.28 10.81
N LEU A 90 -1.81 0.17 10.28
CA LEU A 90 -3.24 -0.04 10.01
C LEU A 90 -3.96 -0.73 11.18
N SER A 91 -3.22 -1.42 12.04
CA SER A 91 -3.66 -1.97 13.32
C SER A 91 -2.42 -2.21 14.18
N ASP A 92 -2.58 -2.60 15.43
CA ASP A 92 -1.44 -2.93 16.30
C ASP A 92 -0.57 -4.09 15.74
N SER A 93 -1.17 -4.96 14.91
CA SER A 93 -0.48 -6.09 14.29
C SER A 93 0.01 -5.84 12.86
N LEU A 94 -0.33 -4.70 12.23
CA LEU A 94 -0.02 -4.42 10.83
C LEU A 94 0.70 -3.08 10.64
N PRO A 95 1.99 -2.99 11.04
CA PRO A 95 2.82 -1.82 10.76
C PRO A 95 3.25 -1.78 9.28
N LEU A 96 3.39 -0.57 8.74
CA LEU A 96 3.88 -0.28 7.40
C LEU A 96 5.04 0.72 7.49
N SER A 97 6.08 0.54 6.67
CA SER A 97 7.18 1.51 6.54
C SER A 97 6.85 2.64 5.57
N LEU A 98 5.91 2.40 4.65
CA LEU A 98 5.39 3.38 3.71
C LEU A 98 3.85 3.46 3.84
N PRO A 99 3.25 4.63 4.06
CA PRO A 99 1.81 4.77 4.33
C PRO A 99 0.96 4.68 3.05
N ILE A 100 1.27 3.71 2.18
CA ILE A 100 0.61 3.53 0.88
C ILE A 100 0.11 2.09 0.75
N VAL A 101 -1.15 1.96 0.35
CA VAL A 101 -1.83 0.69 0.05
C VAL A 101 -2.26 0.69 -1.42
N SER A 102 -2.08 -0.41 -2.15
CA SER A 102 -2.67 -0.53 -3.48
C SER A 102 -4.14 -0.97 -3.41
N SER A 103 -4.96 -0.39 -4.28
CA SER A 103 -6.42 -0.56 -4.25
C SER A 103 -6.85 -1.99 -4.62
N ASP A 104 -7.89 -2.48 -3.95
CA ASP A 104 -8.55 -3.76 -4.19
C ASP A 104 -9.40 -3.78 -5.48
N MET A 105 -8.76 -3.46 -6.60
CA MET A 105 -9.37 -3.40 -7.93
C MET A 105 -8.74 -4.43 -8.86
N ASP A 106 -9.55 -5.06 -9.70
CA ASP A 106 -9.14 -6.15 -10.61
C ASP A 106 -8.21 -5.71 -11.75
N THR A 107 -7.94 -4.42 -11.86
CA THR A 107 -6.96 -3.82 -12.77
C THR A 107 -5.81 -3.12 -12.02
N VAL A 108 -5.70 -3.33 -10.70
CA VAL A 108 -4.65 -2.72 -9.88
C VAL A 108 -3.85 -3.76 -9.09
N THR A 109 -4.51 -4.61 -8.29
CA THR A 109 -3.81 -5.44 -7.31
C THR A 109 -4.09 -6.93 -7.43
N GLU A 110 -3.15 -7.65 -8.01
CA GLU A 110 -2.93 -9.09 -7.88
C GLU A 110 -1.54 -9.35 -7.24
N HIS A 111 -1.09 -10.62 -7.17
CA HIS A 111 0.15 -10.99 -6.46
C HIS A 111 1.38 -10.15 -6.87
N ARG A 112 1.58 -9.84 -8.16
CA ARG A 112 2.76 -9.07 -8.62
C ARG A 112 2.78 -7.67 -8.00
N MET A 113 1.65 -6.97 -8.02
CA MET A 113 1.47 -5.68 -7.36
C MET A 113 1.64 -5.81 -5.84
N ALA A 114 0.99 -6.79 -5.21
CA ALA A 114 1.06 -6.98 -3.77
C ALA A 114 2.49 -7.27 -3.29
N ILE A 115 3.25 -8.07 -4.04
CA ILE A 115 4.68 -8.32 -3.78
C ILE A 115 5.48 -7.00 -3.86
N ALA A 116 5.34 -6.26 -4.96
CA ALA A 116 6.07 -5.01 -5.16
C ALA A 116 5.73 -3.97 -4.08
N MET A 117 4.45 -3.86 -3.70
CA MET A 117 4.01 -2.99 -2.59
C MET A 117 4.67 -3.37 -1.27
N ALA A 118 4.65 -4.65 -0.91
CA ALA A 118 5.23 -5.13 0.36
C ALA A 118 6.75 -4.97 0.38
N LEU A 119 7.46 -5.21 -0.72
CA LEU A 119 8.91 -4.98 -0.86
C LEU A 119 9.27 -3.50 -0.67
N ASN A 120 8.39 -2.58 -1.05
CA ASN A 120 8.55 -1.15 -0.85
C ASN A 120 7.95 -0.64 0.49
N GLY A 121 7.65 -1.51 1.43
CA GLY A 121 7.18 -1.13 2.76
C GLY A 121 5.71 -0.72 2.87
N GLY A 122 4.95 -0.80 1.77
CA GLY A 122 3.51 -0.62 1.72
C GLY A 122 2.73 -1.92 1.89
N LEU A 123 1.47 -1.94 1.46
CA LEU A 123 0.60 -3.12 1.49
C LEU A 123 -0.16 -3.27 0.18
N GLY A 124 -0.17 -4.47 -0.39
CA GLY A 124 -1.11 -4.82 -1.46
C GLY A 124 -2.43 -5.32 -0.89
N LEU A 125 -3.54 -4.79 -1.40
CA LEU A 125 -4.88 -5.26 -1.05
C LEU A 125 -5.46 -6.01 -2.26
N LEU A 126 -5.41 -7.35 -2.23
CA LEU A 126 -5.92 -8.21 -3.30
C LEU A 126 -7.43 -8.05 -3.46
N HIS A 127 -7.90 -8.00 -4.70
CA HIS A 127 -9.33 -7.91 -5.01
C HIS A 127 -10.04 -9.27 -4.92
N TYR A 128 -11.38 -9.26 -4.86
CA TYR A 128 -12.20 -10.47 -4.85
C TYR A 128 -12.94 -10.74 -6.19
N ASN A 129 -12.60 -10.00 -7.25
CA ASN A 129 -13.22 -10.16 -8.57
C ASN A 129 -12.61 -11.34 -9.35
N MET A 130 -12.49 -12.46 -8.68
CA MET A 130 -11.95 -13.75 -9.14
C MET A 130 -12.59 -14.90 -8.36
N THR A 131 -12.30 -16.15 -8.72
CA THR A 131 -12.79 -17.30 -7.94
C THR A 131 -12.12 -17.39 -6.57
N GLU A 132 -12.75 -18.05 -5.59
CA GLU A 132 -12.16 -18.26 -4.26
C GLU A 132 -10.84 -19.04 -4.35
N VAL A 133 -10.75 -20.01 -5.26
CA VAL A 133 -9.52 -20.80 -5.50
C VAL A 133 -8.39 -19.93 -6.05
N ASP A 134 -8.70 -19.08 -7.04
CA ASP A 134 -7.71 -18.15 -7.61
C ASP A 134 -7.23 -17.14 -6.55
N GLN A 135 -8.14 -16.66 -5.69
CA GLN A 135 -7.79 -15.72 -4.65
C GLN A 135 -6.84 -16.34 -3.61
N LEU A 136 -7.06 -17.59 -3.21
CA LEU A 136 -6.14 -18.36 -2.37
C LEU A 136 -4.77 -18.52 -3.03
N ALA A 137 -4.76 -18.81 -4.35
CA ALA A 137 -3.51 -18.92 -5.11
C ALA A 137 -2.75 -17.59 -5.16
N GLU A 138 -3.44 -16.45 -5.28
CA GLU A 138 -2.83 -15.11 -5.23
C GLU A 138 -2.17 -14.84 -3.87
N VAL A 139 -2.83 -15.16 -2.75
CA VAL A 139 -2.25 -15.04 -1.40
C VAL A 139 -1.00 -15.92 -1.29
N ARG A 140 -1.10 -17.19 -1.70
CA ARG A 140 0.01 -18.15 -1.67
C ARG A 140 1.22 -17.65 -2.45
N ARG A 141 1.02 -17.05 -3.64
CA ARG A 141 2.11 -16.48 -4.46
C ARG A 141 2.82 -15.34 -3.74
N VAL A 142 2.10 -14.46 -3.04
CA VAL A 142 2.71 -13.39 -2.24
C VAL A 142 3.49 -13.96 -1.07
N LYS A 143 2.87 -14.88 -0.32
CA LYS A 143 3.50 -15.49 0.87
C LYS A 143 4.74 -16.33 0.53
N ASN A 144 4.78 -16.89 -0.66
CA ASN A 144 5.88 -17.73 -1.14
C ASN A 144 6.96 -16.98 -1.94
N HIS A 145 6.89 -15.64 -2.02
CA HIS A 145 7.83 -14.88 -2.85
C HIS A 145 9.26 -14.87 -2.30
N ILE A 146 9.45 -14.63 -1.02
CA ILE A 146 10.75 -14.67 -0.31
C ILE A 146 10.48 -15.09 1.12
N HIS A 147 11.17 -16.13 1.58
CA HIS A 147 11.01 -16.65 2.94
C HIS A 147 12.25 -16.37 3.80
N GLY A 148 12.03 -16.08 5.08
CA GLY A 148 13.06 -16.27 6.07
C GLY A 148 13.33 -17.79 6.21
N MET A 149 12.56 -18.45 7.04
CA MET A 149 12.56 -19.91 7.14
C MET A 149 11.25 -20.46 6.55
N ILE A 150 11.34 -21.37 5.60
CA ILE A 150 10.18 -22.12 5.10
C ILE A 150 9.83 -23.15 6.17
N GLY A 151 8.80 -22.87 6.99
CA GLY A 151 8.45 -23.71 8.16
C GLY A 151 7.77 -25.03 7.79
N ASP A 152 7.13 -25.10 6.62
CA ASP A 152 6.50 -26.32 6.08
C ASP A 152 6.93 -26.51 4.62
N PRO A 153 8.18 -26.97 4.40
CA PRO A 153 8.67 -27.18 3.04
C PRO A 153 7.98 -28.38 2.41
N ALA A 154 7.69 -28.28 1.11
CA ALA A 154 7.20 -29.44 0.35
C ALA A 154 8.21 -30.58 0.42
N VAL A 155 7.78 -31.75 0.87
CA VAL A 155 8.62 -32.93 1.09
C VAL A 155 8.24 -34.05 0.12
N VAL A 156 9.15 -35.00 -0.07
CA VAL A 156 8.91 -36.23 -0.85
C VAL A 156 9.29 -37.45 -0.01
N SER A 157 8.64 -38.61 -0.34
CA SER A 157 8.97 -39.88 0.27
C SER A 157 10.16 -40.55 -0.44
N PRO A 158 11.02 -41.30 0.25
CA PRO A 158 12.06 -42.12 -0.39
C PRO A 158 11.49 -43.15 -1.35
N GLU A 159 10.22 -43.57 -1.14
CA GLU A 159 9.52 -44.56 -1.99
C GLU A 159 8.89 -43.94 -3.24
N ASP A 160 8.71 -42.62 -3.30
CA ASP A 160 8.19 -41.97 -4.50
C ASP A 160 9.10 -42.20 -5.69
N THR A 161 8.52 -42.29 -6.89
CA THR A 161 9.27 -42.28 -8.14
C THR A 161 9.48 -40.84 -8.62
N ILE A 162 10.54 -40.58 -9.38
CA ILE A 162 10.78 -39.26 -9.97
C ILE A 162 9.64 -38.82 -10.88
N ALA A 163 8.96 -39.73 -11.57
CA ALA A 163 7.76 -39.43 -12.37
C ALA A 163 6.61 -38.90 -11.50
N GLN A 164 6.38 -39.48 -10.31
CA GLN A 164 5.39 -38.95 -9.34
C GLN A 164 5.75 -37.56 -8.83
N VAL A 165 7.03 -37.31 -8.56
CA VAL A 165 7.51 -35.98 -8.15
C VAL A 165 7.31 -34.95 -9.27
N LEU A 166 7.61 -35.30 -10.53
CA LEU A 166 7.37 -34.44 -11.69
C LEU A 166 5.88 -34.11 -11.88
N ALA A 167 5.01 -35.12 -11.80
CA ALA A 167 3.57 -34.92 -11.87
C ALA A 167 3.05 -34.00 -10.76
N ARG A 168 3.59 -34.12 -9.54
CA ARG A 168 3.24 -33.24 -8.42
C ARG A 168 3.72 -31.80 -8.65
N ILE A 169 4.94 -31.59 -9.17
CA ILE A 169 5.45 -30.26 -9.53
C ILE A 169 4.51 -29.58 -10.52
N GLU A 170 4.05 -30.29 -11.55
CA GLU A 170 3.14 -29.78 -12.57
C GLU A 170 1.75 -29.49 -11.99
N HIS A 171 1.19 -30.44 -11.25
CA HIS A 171 -0.14 -30.31 -10.63
C HIS A 171 -0.20 -29.15 -9.63
N ASP A 172 0.80 -29.04 -8.75
CA ASP A 172 0.84 -28.02 -7.69
C ASP A 172 1.45 -26.68 -8.17
N GLY A 173 1.94 -26.61 -9.42
CA GLY A 173 2.55 -25.41 -10.01
C GLY A 173 3.82 -24.95 -9.28
N LEU A 174 4.65 -25.89 -8.81
CA LEU A 174 5.84 -25.59 -8.02
C LEU A 174 6.97 -25.02 -8.90
N ALA A 175 7.51 -23.86 -8.53
CA ALA A 175 8.61 -23.19 -9.23
C ALA A 175 10.02 -23.74 -8.87
N PHE A 176 10.09 -24.81 -8.09
CA PHE A 176 11.34 -25.43 -7.62
C PHE A 176 11.30 -26.94 -7.79
N SER A 177 12.48 -27.56 -7.78
CA SER A 177 12.65 -29.00 -8.01
C SER A 177 13.55 -29.69 -6.96
N THR A 178 13.91 -28.99 -5.86
CA THR A 178 14.70 -29.55 -4.78
C THR A 178 13.82 -29.77 -3.55
N PHE A 179 13.78 -30.98 -3.02
CA PHE A 179 12.85 -31.38 -1.95
C PHE A 179 13.58 -32.07 -0.80
N PRO A 180 13.30 -31.74 0.47
CA PRO A 180 13.63 -32.61 1.59
C PRO A 180 12.98 -33.97 1.42
N VAL A 181 13.71 -35.04 1.72
CA VAL A 181 13.20 -36.40 1.73
C VAL A 181 12.96 -36.82 3.17
N VAL A 182 11.72 -37.18 3.49
CA VAL A 182 11.34 -37.54 4.87
C VAL A 182 10.67 -38.91 4.95
N GLY A 183 10.81 -39.54 6.10
CA GLY A 183 10.05 -40.75 6.45
C GLY A 183 8.62 -40.43 6.91
N PRO A 184 7.81 -41.47 7.19
CA PRO A 184 6.38 -41.30 7.56
C PRO A 184 6.15 -40.46 8.82
N ASP A 185 7.14 -40.38 9.71
CA ASP A 185 7.11 -39.63 10.96
C ASP A 185 7.79 -38.25 10.86
N ASN A 186 8.01 -37.74 9.64
CA ASN A 186 8.71 -36.50 9.31
C ASN A 186 10.21 -36.49 9.67
N THR A 187 10.83 -37.65 9.89
CA THR A 187 12.28 -37.76 10.09
C THR A 187 13.00 -37.46 8.78
N LEU A 188 13.97 -36.54 8.81
CA LEU A 188 14.78 -36.17 7.66
C LEU A 188 15.73 -37.30 7.25
N LEU A 189 15.56 -37.81 6.02
CA LEU A 189 16.36 -38.92 5.46
C LEU A 189 17.38 -38.45 4.42
N GLY A 190 17.12 -37.33 3.76
CA GLY A 190 17.99 -36.84 2.71
C GLY A 190 17.43 -35.58 2.02
N LEU A 191 18.05 -35.24 0.87
CA LEU A 191 17.64 -34.16 -0.01
C LEU A 191 17.59 -34.67 -1.45
N LEU A 192 16.45 -34.50 -2.12
CA LEU A 192 16.33 -34.75 -3.56
C LEU A 192 16.80 -33.50 -4.31
N PRO A 193 17.96 -33.54 -5.00
CA PRO A 193 18.44 -32.38 -5.74
C PRO A 193 17.67 -32.20 -7.05
N GLY A 194 17.43 -30.96 -7.47
CA GLY A 194 16.70 -30.66 -8.73
C GLY A 194 17.37 -31.23 -9.99
N SER A 195 18.66 -31.47 -9.95
CA SER A 195 19.40 -32.15 -11.04
C SER A 195 18.95 -33.59 -11.26
N ALA A 196 18.41 -34.25 -10.23
CA ALA A 196 17.88 -35.61 -10.29
C ALA A 196 16.41 -35.65 -10.77
N VAL A 197 15.66 -34.55 -10.63
CA VAL A 197 14.24 -34.44 -11.02
C VAL A 197 14.16 -34.17 -12.53
N LYS A 198 14.33 -35.21 -13.31
CA LYS A 198 14.31 -35.19 -14.79
C LYS A 198 13.58 -36.40 -15.33
N GLU A 199 12.86 -36.27 -16.44
CA GLU A 199 12.08 -37.35 -17.11
C GLU A 199 12.91 -38.61 -17.33
N ARG A 200 14.19 -38.47 -17.73
CA ARG A 200 15.12 -39.59 -17.91
C ARG A 200 15.33 -40.47 -16.66
N HIS A 201 14.97 -39.97 -15.49
CA HIS A 201 15.07 -40.66 -14.21
C HIS A 201 13.68 -41.12 -13.69
N GLY A 202 12.62 -40.93 -14.46
CA GLY A 202 11.22 -41.11 -14.05
C GLY A 202 10.93 -42.38 -13.28
N GLN A 203 11.51 -43.52 -13.71
CA GLN A 203 11.30 -44.81 -13.07
C GLN A 203 12.14 -45.07 -11.81
N ARG A 204 13.10 -44.16 -11.50
CA ARG A 204 13.96 -44.33 -10.31
C ARG A 204 13.21 -43.87 -9.06
N LYS A 205 13.37 -44.58 -7.96
CA LYS A 205 12.92 -44.14 -6.65
C LYS A 205 13.76 -42.97 -6.15
N VAL A 206 13.17 -42.05 -5.38
CA VAL A 206 13.83 -40.94 -4.71
C VAL A 206 15.01 -41.44 -3.89
N ALA A 207 14.85 -42.51 -3.14
CA ALA A 207 15.93 -43.15 -2.34
C ALA A 207 17.20 -43.48 -3.12
N ALA A 208 17.07 -43.78 -4.43
CA ALA A 208 18.20 -44.13 -5.29
C ALA A 208 18.95 -42.94 -5.88
N VAL A 209 18.44 -41.73 -5.73
CA VAL A 209 18.99 -40.50 -6.35
C VAL A 209 19.10 -39.33 -5.37
N MET A 210 18.60 -39.46 -4.15
CA MET A 210 18.73 -38.45 -3.11
C MET A 210 20.17 -38.35 -2.60
N ILE A 211 20.51 -37.19 -2.06
CA ILE A 211 21.71 -36.98 -1.23
C ILE A 211 21.33 -37.46 0.18
N PRO A 212 22.07 -38.42 0.78
CA PRO A 212 21.71 -38.97 2.07
C PRO A 212 21.93 -37.96 3.21
N ARG A 213 21.30 -38.22 4.35
CA ARG A 213 21.23 -37.32 5.51
C ARG A 213 22.60 -36.85 6.04
N ASP A 214 23.59 -37.68 6.02
CA ASP A 214 24.94 -37.40 6.50
C ASP A 214 25.76 -36.48 5.59
N GLN A 215 25.29 -36.28 4.34
CA GLN A 215 25.93 -35.43 3.34
C GLN A 215 25.19 -34.11 3.12
N ILE A 216 24.08 -33.86 3.82
CA ILE A 216 23.31 -32.62 3.67
C ILE A 216 23.57 -31.64 4.81
N PHE A 217 23.52 -30.35 4.43
CA PHE A 217 23.74 -29.25 5.33
C PHE A 217 22.51 -28.99 6.21
N THR A 218 22.69 -29.12 7.54
CA THR A 218 21.58 -28.99 8.50
C THR A 218 22.00 -28.23 9.74
N VAL A 219 21.00 -27.65 10.43
CA VAL A 219 21.13 -27.00 11.73
C VAL A 219 20.00 -27.45 12.65
N VAL A 220 20.28 -27.57 13.95
CA VAL A 220 19.22 -27.85 14.92
C VAL A 220 18.48 -26.56 15.26
N GLU A 221 17.14 -26.60 15.27
CA GLU A 221 16.27 -25.44 15.47
C GLU A 221 16.66 -24.58 16.67
N LYS A 222 16.98 -25.20 17.82
CA LYS A 222 17.42 -24.49 19.04
C LYS A 222 18.72 -23.68 18.85
N ASP A 223 19.57 -24.05 17.88
CA ASP A 223 20.87 -23.43 17.63
C ASP A 223 20.74 -22.19 16.70
N LEU A 224 19.56 -21.91 16.16
CA LEU A 224 19.24 -20.70 15.40
C LEU A 224 19.22 -19.44 16.27
N GLY A 225 18.92 -19.58 17.57
CA GLY A 225 18.93 -18.47 18.52
C GLY A 225 17.78 -17.47 18.31
N LYS A 226 18.03 -16.21 18.69
CA LYS A 226 17.01 -15.13 18.62
C LYS A 226 16.87 -14.51 17.22
N ASP A 227 17.91 -14.61 16.41
CA ASP A 227 17.94 -14.11 15.02
C ASP A 227 18.30 -15.25 14.06
N PRO A 228 17.31 -16.01 13.61
CA PRO A 228 17.51 -17.14 12.70
C PRO A 228 18.12 -16.74 11.36
N ILE A 229 17.81 -15.52 10.86
CA ILE A 229 18.29 -15.02 9.57
C ILE A 229 19.79 -14.74 9.64
N ALA A 230 20.24 -13.95 10.60
CA ALA A 230 21.67 -13.67 10.79
C ALA A 230 22.46 -14.95 11.05
N LYS A 231 21.86 -15.93 11.74
CA LYS A 231 22.49 -17.24 11.95
C LYS A 231 22.61 -18.05 10.66
N ALA A 232 21.56 -18.07 9.82
CA ALA A 232 21.57 -18.74 8.53
C ALA A 232 22.57 -18.10 7.57
N ASP A 233 22.63 -16.76 7.49
CA ASP A 233 23.59 -16.00 6.69
C ASP A 233 25.04 -16.35 7.05
N LYS A 234 25.32 -16.35 8.35
CA LYS A 234 26.63 -16.79 8.87
C LYS A 234 26.99 -18.23 8.47
N LEU A 235 26.02 -19.15 8.62
CA LEU A 235 26.22 -20.55 8.27
C LEU A 235 26.45 -20.75 6.76
N PHE A 236 25.75 -20.04 5.89
CA PHE A 236 26.01 -20.06 4.45
C PHE A 236 27.38 -19.47 4.12
N SER A 237 27.81 -18.41 4.79
CA SER A 237 29.13 -17.81 4.61
C SER A 237 30.29 -18.76 5.04
N GLU A 238 30.08 -19.55 6.10
CA GLU A 238 31.05 -20.54 6.60
C GLU A 238 31.08 -21.80 5.72
N HIS A 239 30.02 -22.11 4.95
CA HIS A 239 29.87 -23.32 4.14
C HIS A 239 29.64 -22.99 2.67
N VAL A 240 30.64 -22.42 2.02
CA VAL A 240 30.59 -22.00 0.62
C VAL A 240 30.19 -23.16 -0.28
N GLY A 241 29.27 -22.88 -1.21
CA GLY A 241 28.71 -23.87 -2.16
C GLY A 241 27.43 -24.57 -1.68
N GLN A 242 27.05 -24.42 -0.41
CA GLN A 242 25.74 -24.85 0.07
C GLN A 242 24.69 -23.78 -0.24
N ASN A 243 23.57 -24.18 -0.82
CA ASN A 243 22.47 -23.26 -1.18
C ASN A 243 21.15 -23.59 -0.49
N LYS A 244 21.14 -24.63 0.33
CA LYS A 244 20.01 -25.08 1.15
C LYS A 244 20.50 -25.45 2.54
N LEU A 245 19.85 -24.92 3.58
CA LEU A 245 20.11 -25.25 4.99
C LEU A 245 18.81 -25.79 5.58
N LEU A 246 18.79 -27.09 5.87
CA LEU A 246 17.62 -27.73 6.48
C LEU A 246 17.67 -27.60 8.00
N VAL A 247 16.53 -27.28 8.58
CA VAL A 247 16.35 -27.13 10.02
C VAL A 247 15.68 -28.38 10.57
N VAL A 248 16.28 -28.97 11.60
CA VAL A 248 15.74 -30.17 12.25
C VAL A 248 15.61 -29.94 13.76
N ASP A 249 14.75 -30.74 14.41
CA ASP A 249 14.72 -30.78 15.87
C ASP A 249 15.77 -31.76 16.44
N ALA A 250 15.82 -31.88 17.77
CA ALA A 250 16.74 -32.77 18.46
C ALA A 250 16.52 -34.28 18.14
N LYS A 251 15.37 -34.64 17.54
CA LYS A 251 15.02 -35.98 17.09
C LYS A 251 15.16 -36.15 15.57
N ASN A 252 15.86 -35.23 14.89
CA ASN A 252 16.07 -35.21 13.45
C ASN A 252 14.78 -35.11 12.63
N LYS A 253 13.71 -34.58 13.19
CA LYS A 253 12.47 -34.27 12.42
C LYS A 253 12.62 -32.94 11.70
N LEU A 254 12.20 -32.86 10.47
CA LEU A 254 12.24 -31.65 9.67
C LEU A 254 11.37 -30.55 10.30
N ARG A 255 11.90 -29.36 10.47
CA ARG A 255 11.27 -28.16 11.02
C ARG A 255 11.21 -27.00 10.03
N GLY A 256 12.09 -27.01 9.05
CA GLY A 256 12.11 -25.96 8.04
C GLY A 256 13.31 -26.03 7.11
N LEU A 257 13.36 -25.03 6.25
CA LEU A 257 14.40 -24.88 5.23
C LEU A 257 14.71 -23.39 5.01
N PHE A 258 16.00 -23.04 4.99
CA PHE A 258 16.49 -21.77 4.45
C PHE A 258 17.08 -21.98 3.07
N THR A 259 16.90 -21.00 2.18
CA THR A 259 17.64 -20.94 0.92
C THR A 259 18.63 -19.79 0.94
N LEU A 260 19.82 -19.98 0.36
CA LEU A 260 20.85 -18.94 0.29
C LEU A 260 20.30 -17.69 -0.41
N SER A 261 19.59 -17.85 -1.53
CA SER A 261 19.02 -16.73 -2.29
C SER A 261 18.04 -15.87 -1.50
N ASP A 262 17.25 -16.50 -0.59
CA ASP A 262 16.32 -15.75 0.24
C ASP A 262 17.06 -14.99 1.35
N ILE A 263 18.06 -15.62 1.95
CA ILE A 263 18.89 -15.00 2.99
C ILE A 263 19.69 -13.82 2.43
N GLU A 264 20.33 -13.98 1.26
CA GLU A 264 21.06 -12.89 0.58
C GLU A 264 20.13 -11.69 0.31
N ARG A 265 18.94 -11.93 -0.24
CA ARG A 265 17.95 -10.88 -0.48
C ARG A 265 17.50 -10.17 0.80
N ILE A 266 17.20 -10.92 1.87
CA ILE A 266 16.83 -10.34 3.17
C ILE A 266 17.98 -9.52 3.76
N SER A 267 19.22 -9.98 3.62
CA SER A 267 20.40 -9.26 4.07
C SER A 267 20.64 -7.97 3.26
N GLU A 268 20.41 -7.99 1.94
CA GLU A 268 20.45 -6.80 1.09
C GLU A 268 19.35 -5.81 1.45
N GLU A 269 18.12 -6.29 1.66
CA GLU A 269 16.98 -5.46 2.09
C GLU A 269 17.26 -4.77 3.44
N SER A 270 17.92 -5.46 4.36
CA SER A 270 18.28 -4.91 5.69
C SER A 270 19.27 -3.73 5.60
N ARG A 271 20.01 -3.62 4.50
CA ARG A 271 20.92 -2.50 4.19
C ARG A 271 20.25 -1.38 3.42
N ALA A 272 19.06 -1.62 2.85
CA ALA A 272 18.31 -0.62 2.11
C ALA A 272 17.60 0.37 3.06
N HIS A 273 17.38 1.60 2.58
CA HIS A 273 16.62 2.62 3.33
C HIS A 273 15.13 2.30 3.48
N VAL A 274 14.60 1.39 2.65
CA VAL A 274 13.20 0.95 2.66
C VAL A 274 13.13 -0.40 3.35
N ARG A 275 12.25 -0.54 4.34
CA ARG A 275 12.01 -1.79 5.07
C ARG A 275 10.77 -2.46 4.49
N PRO A 276 10.89 -3.65 3.88
CA PRO A 276 9.75 -4.42 3.41
C PRO A 276 8.76 -4.71 4.54
N THR A 277 7.48 -4.78 4.17
CA THR A 277 6.41 -5.15 5.10
C THR A 277 6.35 -6.66 5.22
N ARG A 278 6.87 -7.21 6.33
CA ARG A 278 6.99 -8.64 6.59
C ARG A 278 6.29 -9.06 7.88
N ASP A 279 5.82 -10.31 7.92
CA ASP A 279 5.32 -10.95 9.14
C ASP A 279 6.49 -11.49 10.01
N SER A 280 6.16 -12.08 11.16
CA SER A 280 7.16 -12.65 12.08
C SER A 280 7.93 -13.86 11.48
N GLY A 281 7.38 -14.48 10.44
CA GLY A 281 8.03 -15.55 9.66
C GLY A 281 8.84 -15.01 8.47
N PHE A 282 9.07 -13.71 8.37
CA PHE A 282 9.74 -13.01 7.27
C PHE A 282 9.03 -13.10 5.91
N ARG A 283 7.78 -13.59 5.86
CA ARG A 283 6.99 -13.60 4.63
C ARG A 283 6.41 -12.21 4.36
N LEU A 284 6.27 -11.84 3.09
CA LEU A 284 5.63 -10.57 2.72
C LEU A 284 4.19 -10.51 3.22
N ARG A 285 3.78 -9.36 3.73
CA ARG A 285 2.41 -9.14 4.18
C ARG A 285 1.50 -8.79 3.03
N VAL A 286 0.25 -9.25 3.12
CA VAL A 286 -0.79 -9.03 2.13
C VAL A 286 -2.15 -8.85 2.79
N GLY A 287 -2.90 -7.85 2.35
CA GLY A 287 -4.31 -7.69 2.65
C GLY A 287 -5.18 -8.30 1.55
N VAL A 288 -6.38 -8.72 1.89
CA VAL A 288 -7.31 -9.36 0.94
C VAL A 288 -8.71 -8.77 1.12
N ALA A 289 -9.28 -8.24 0.05
CA ALA A 289 -10.71 -7.90 0.05
C ALA A 289 -11.52 -9.18 -0.12
N ILE A 290 -12.59 -9.31 0.66
CA ILE A 290 -13.45 -10.50 0.63
C ILE A 290 -14.89 -10.11 0.28
N SER A 291 -15.51 -10.90 -0.60
CA SER A 291 -16.92 -10.78 -0.92
C SER A 291 -17.79 -11.30 0.23
N VAL A 292 -18.98 -10.71 0.40
CA VAL A 292 -19.98 -11.17 1.38
C VAL A 292 -21.09 -11.89 0.62
N PRO A 293 -21.03 -13.22 0.46
CA PRO A 293 -22.04 -13.99 -0.27
C PRO A 293 -23.40 -13.93 0.45
N ARG A 294 -24.48 -13.95 -0.35
CA ARG A 294 -25.86 -13.88 0.17
C ARG A 294 -26.72 -14.98 -0.43
N HIS A 295 -27.67 -15.44 0.33
CA HIS A 295 -28.79 -16.27 -0.13
C HIS A 295 -29.77 -15.45 -0.99
N ALA A 296 -30.72 -16.11 -1.61
CA ALA A 296 -31.72 -15.47 -2.46
C ALA A 296 -32.66 -14.51 -1.69
N ASP A 297 -32.84 -14.73 -0.38
CA ASP A 297 -33.60 -13.87 0.54
C ASP A 297 -32.82 -12.62 0.99
N GLY A 298 -31.55 -12.49 0.57
CA GLY A 298 -30.68 -11.36 0.92
C GLY A 298 -29.88 -11.53 2.20
N GLU A 299 -30.10 -12.58 2.98
CA GLU A 299 -29.30 -12.86 4.18
C GLU A 299 -27.89 -13.35 3.82
N ILE A 300 -26.92 -13.09 4.69
CA ILE A 300 -25.53 -13.50 4.48
C ILE A 300 -25.43 -15.05 4.53
N ASP A 301 -24.86 -15.65 3.50
CA ASP A 301 -24.42 -17.04 3.53
C ASP A 301 -23.22 -17.17 4.47
N ARG A 302 -23.54 -17.34 5.73
CA ARG A 302 -22.57 -17.34 6.83
C ARG A 302 -21.56 -18.48 6.71
N VAL A 303 -22.02 -19.66 6.25
CA VAL A 303 -21.16 -20.84 6.16
C VAL A 303 -20.08 -20.62 5.11
N ARG A 304 -20.47 -20.25 3.90
CA ARG A 304 -19.55 -19.95 2.81
C ARG A 304 -18.63 -18.77 3.12
N PHE A 305 -19.17 -17.69 3.70
CA PHE A 305 -18.41 -16.49 4.06
C PHE A 305 -17.28 -16.79 5.04
N LEU A 306 -17.59 -17.49 6.15
CA LEU A 306 -16.59 -17.81 7.17
C LEU A 306 -15.61 -18.89 6.73
N ALA A 307 -16.05 -19.86 5.91
CA ALA A 307 -15.15 -20.87 5.35
C ALA A 307 -14.10 -20.23 4.43
N HIS A 308 -14.51 -19.32 3.53
CA HIS A 308 -13.58 -18.61 2.66
C HIS A 308 -12.64 -17.70 3.46
N ALA A 309 -13.15 -16.97 4.46
CA ALA A 309 -12.32 -16.15 5.35
C ALA A 309 -11.27 -16.98 6.09
N ALA A 310 -11.66 -18.14 6.62
CA ALA A 310 -10.75 -19.05 7.30
C ALA A 310 -9.65 -19.57 6.36
N ALA A 311 -10.00 -19.97 5.15
CA ALA A 311 -9.03 -20.42 4.14
C ALA A 311 -8.03 -19.33 3.76
N LEU A 312 -8.46 -18.07 3.59
CA LEU A 312 -7.57 -16.94 3.32
C LEU A 312 -6.58 -16.69 4.49
N VAL A 313 -7.06 -16.80 5.72
CA VAL A 313 -6.21 -16.65 6.93
C VAL A 313 -5.22 -17.80 7.05
N GLU A 314 -5.63 -19.03 6.74
CA GLU A 314 -4.77 -20.21 6.73
C GLU A 314 -3.66 -20.09 5.68
N GLU A 315 -3.95 -19.56 4.49
CA GLU A 315 -2.92 -19.24 3.48
C GLU A 315 -2.00 -18.10 3.92
N GLY A 316 -2.36 -17.35 4.96
CA GLY A 316 -1.52 -16.33 5.59
C GLY A 316 -1.92 -14.88 5.28
N ALA A 317 -3.15 -14.59 4.89
CA ALA A 317 -3.63 -13.21 4.78
C ALA A 317 -3.44 -12.46 6.10
N ASP A 318 -2.79 -11.28 6.07
CA ASP A 318 -2.51 -10.46 7.26
C ASP A 318 -3.66 -9.50 7.61
N ALA A 319 -4.51 -9.20 6.63
CA ALA A 319 -5.71 -8.39 6.81
C ALA A 319 -6.83 -8.86 5.89
N LEU A 320 -8.08 -8.78 6.37
CA LEU A 320 -9.27 -8.93 5.51
C LEU A 320 -10.01 -7.59 5.41
N ALA A 321 -10.47 -7.27 4.20
CA ALA A 321 -11.20 -6.04 3.92
C ALA A 321 -12.61 -6.32 3.43
N ILE A 322 -13.62 -5.75 4.08
CA ILE A 322 -14.98 -5.63 3.54
C ILE A 322 -15.07 -4.28 2.84
N SER A 323 -14.94 -4.31 1.52
CA SER A 323 -14.87 -3.12 0.67
C SER A 323 -16.09 -3.02 -0.23
N THR A 324 -16.95 -2.02 0.02
CA THR A 324 -18.21 -1.79 -0.69
C THR A 324 -18.34 -0.33 -1.12
N ALA A 325 -19.24 -0.03 -2.06
CA ALA A 325 -19.53 1.34 -2.46
C ALA A 325 -20.11 2.17 -1.30
N HIS A 326 -20.86 1.52 -0.38
CA HIS A 326 -21.43 2.14 0.81
C HIS A 326 -21.28 1.22 2.02
N GLY A 327 -20.31 1.52 2.90
CA GLY A 327 -19.97 0.71 4.07
C GLY A 327 -20.91 0.90 5.26
N HIS A 328 -21.61 2.03 5.35
CA HIS A 328 -22.53 2.30 6.47
C HIS A 328 -23.87 1.56 6.27
N THR A 329 -23.82 0.24 6.24
CA THR A 329 -24.99 -0.64 6.05
C THR A 329 -24.98 -1.79 7.04
N LYS A 330 -26.20 -2.27 7.39
CA LYS A 330 -26.38 -3.42 8.27
C LYS A 330 -25.52 -4.62 7.83
N GLY A 331 -25.54 -4.94 6.54
CA GLY A 331 -24.84 -6.11 6.00
C GLY A 331 -23.32 -6.03 6.16
N VAL A 332 -22.71 -4.86 5.99
CA VAL A 332 -21.27 -4.66 6.21
C VAL A 332 -20.94 -4.78 7.70
N GLY A 333 -21.74 -4.15 8.58
CA GLY A 333 -21.57 -4.26 10.02
C GLY A 333 -21.69 -5.70 10.54
N ASP A 334 -22.67 -6.46 10.02
CA ASP A 334 -22.84 -7.87 10.38
C ASP A 334 -21.65 -8.73 9.90
N ALA A 335 -21.17 -8.52 8.68
CA ALA A 335 -20.01 -9.23 8.15
C ALA A 335 -18.74 -8.98 9.00
N ILE A 336 -18.48 -7.71 9.38
CA ILE A 336 -17.34 -7.38 10.25
C ILE A 336 -17.47 -8.02 11.62
N ARG A 337 -18.66 -8.01 12.24
CA ARG A 337 -18.89 -8.70 13.54
C ARG A 337 -18.63 -10.20 13.43
N MET A 338 -19.05 -10.84 12.33
CA MET A 338 -18.80 -12.27 12.08
C MET A 338 -17.30 -12.54 11.97
N LEU A 339 -16.56 -11.76 11.18
CA LEU A 339 -15.11 -11.90 11.02
C LEU A 339 -14.39 -11.66 12.36
N ARG A 340 -14.72 -10.60 13.10
CA ARG A 340 -14.09 -10.30 14.39
C ARG A 340 -14.32 -11.40 15.42
N LYS A 341 -15.52 -12.00 15.42
CA LYS A 341 -15.81 -13.14 16.29
C LYS A 341 -15.00 -14.38 15.94
N ALA A 342 -14.80 -14.64 14.66
CA ALA A 342 -14.05 -15.80 14.16
C ALA A 342 -12.52 -15.59 14.28
N HIS A 343 -12.02 -14.38 14.04
CA HIS A 343 -10.60 -14.05 13.94
C HIS A 343 -10.24 -12.84 14.81
N LYS A 344 -10.08 -13.04 16.12
CA LYS A 344 -9.87 -11.95 17.11
C LYS A 344 -8.63 -11.08 16.87
N GLY A 345 -7.52 -11.67 16.38
CA GLY A 345 -6.23 -10.98 16.19
C GLY A 345 -5.98 -10.50 14.76
N LEU A 346 -6.89 -10.76 13.83
CA LEU A 346 -6.72 -10.39 12.43
C LEU A 346 -7.05 -8.89 12.23
N THR A 347 -6.27 -8.19 11.41
CA THR A 347 -6.60 -6.83 10.99
C THR A 347 -7.84 -6.84 10.10
N LEU A 348 -8.88 -6.08 10.48
CA LEU A 348 -10.10 -5.92 9.70
C LEU A 348 -10.21 -4.49 9.17
N ILE A 349 -10.29 -4.38 7.85
CA ILE A 349 -10.49 -3.13 7.12
C ILE A 349 -11.94 -3.08 6.65
N ALA A 350 -12.63 -1.95 6.83
CA ALA A 350 -14.02 -1.81 6.41
C ALA A 350 -14.29 -0.48 5.71
N GLY A 351 -15.20 -0.46 4.76
CA GLY A 351 -15.62 0.75 4.07
C GLY A 351 -16.40 0.47 2.77
N ASN A 352 -16.64 1.51 1.97
CA ASN A 352 -16.20 2.89 2.15
C ASN A 352 -17.29 3.73 2.83
N VAL A 353 -16.88 4.68 3.63
CA VAL A 353 -17.76 5.67 4.28
C VAL A 353 -17.22 7.08 4.09
N THR A 354 -18.03 8.11 4.37
CA THR A 354 -17.65 9.54 4.29
C THR A 354 -18.14 10.34 5.49
N SER A 355 -18.72 9.69 6.50
CA SER A 355 -19.30 10.34 7.67
C SER A 355 -18.68 9.82 8.97
N GLY A 356 -18.73 10.63 10.04
CA GLY A 356 -18.32 10.24 11.37
C GLY A 356 -19.17 9.08 11.93
N GLU A 357 -20.49 9.12 11.72
CA GLU A 357 -21.41 8.04 12.11
C GLU A 357 -21.06 6.71 11.43
N GLY A 358 -20.66 6.74 10.14
CA GLY A 358 -20.20 5.55 9.43
C GLY A 358 -18.91 4.99 10.03
N VAL A 359 -17.98 5.84 10.45
CA VAL A 359 -16.75 5.42 11.16
C VAL A 359 -17.11 4.79 12.51
N GLU A 360 -17.93 5.43 13.31
CA GLU A 360 -18.37 4.91 14.61
C GLU A 360 -19.08 3.55 14.48
N PHE A 361 -19.96 3.43 13.49
CA PHE A 361 -20.69 2.19 13.20
C PHE A 361 -19.76 1.03 12.87
N LEU A 362 -18.76 1.23 11.97
CA LEU A 362 -17.83 0.19 11.56
C LEU A 362 -16.82 -0.14 12.68
N ALA A 363 -16.37 0.87 13.43
CA ALA A 363 -15.53 0.67 14.61
C ALA A 363 -16.26 -0.17 15.68
N ALA A 364 -17.53 0.14 15.97
CA ALA A 364 -18.37 -0.63 16.90
C ALA A 364 -18.63 -2.08 16.40
N ALA A 365 -18.60 -2.31 15.08
CA ALA A 365 -18.67 -3.64 14.51
C ALA A 365 -17.37 -4.44 14.68
N GLY A 366 -16.24 -3.78 14.99
CA GLY A 366 -14.93 -4.40 15.24
C GLY A 366 -13.90 -4.22 14.12
N ALA A 367 -14.08 -3.25 13.23
CA ALA A 367 -13.04 -2.87 12.26
C ALA A 367 -11.89 -2.14 12.95
N ASP A 368 -10.65 -2.39 12.52
CA ASP A 368 -9.45 -1.71 13.01
C ASP A 368 -9.12 -0.48 12.14
N THR A 369 -9.41 -0.58 10.84
CA THR A 369 -9.15 0.47 9.85
C THR A 369 -10.38 0.75 9.01
N ILE A 370 -10.69 2.02 8.82
CA ILE A 370 -11.85 2.46 8.05
C ILE A 370 -11.41 3.14 6.75
N LYS A 371 -11.93 2.65 5.60
CA LYS A 371 -11.71 3.24 4.28
C LYS A 371 -12.65 4.43 4.08
N ILE A 372 -12.08 5.58 3.78
CA ILE A 372 -12.81 6.84 3.60
C ILE A 372 -12.75 7.30 2.14
N GLY A 373 -13.93 7.42 1.52
CA GLY A 373 -14.07 7.95 0.17
C GLY A 373 -15.20 7.31 -0.62
N GLN A 374 -16.09 8.15 -1.17
CA GLN A 374 -17.15 7.76 -2.09
C GLN A 374 -17.15 8.70 -3.29
N GLY A 375 -16.83 8.16 -4.46
CA GLY A 375 -16.81 8.91 -5.70
C GLY A 375 -15.60 9.81 -6.02
N PRO A 376 -14.47 9.83 -5.25
CA PRO A 376 -13.33 10.67 -5.62
C PRO A 376 -12.38 10.03 -6.63
N GLY A 377 -12.50 8.72 -6.92
CA GLY A 377 -11.63 8.00 -7.84
C GLY A 377 -11.77 8.49 -9.29
N SER A 378 -10.66 8.48 -10.06
CA SER A 378 -10.60 9.02 -11.44
C SER A 378 -11.52 8.33 -12.44
N ILE A 379 -11.94 7.11 -12.16
CA ILE A 379 -12.85 6.28 -12.99
C ILE A 379 -14.18 6.00 -12.29
N CYS A 380 -14.45 6.67 -11.16
CA CYS A 380 -15.69 6.55 -10.42
C CYS A 380 -16.71 7.60 -10.88
N THR A 381 -17.94 7.18 -11.14
CA THR A 381 -19.04 8.06 -11.53
C THR A 381 -20.17 8.12 -10.50
N THR A 382 -19.98 7.55 -9.31
CA THR A 382 -21.01 7.51 -8.25
C THR A 382 -21.62 8.87 -7.97
N ARG A 383 -20.82 9.94 -7.86
CA ARG A 383 -21.33 11.29 -7.58
C ARG A 383 -22.17 11.86 -8.72
N ILE A 384 -21.89 11.45 -9.96
CA ILE A 384 -22.64 11.90 -11.15
C ILE A 384 -23.92 11.06 -11.28
N VAL A 385 -23.81 9.75 -11.09
CA VAL A 385 -24.91 8.80 -11.33
C VAL A 385 -25.89 8.78 -10.16
N ALA A 386 -25.40 8.69 -8.93
CA ALA A 386 -26.22 8.58 -7.73
C ALA A 386 -26.45 9.94 -7.03
N GLY A 387 -25.69 10.98 -7.37
CA GLY A 387 -25.83 12.31 -6.75
C GLY A 387 -25.38 12.38 -5.29
N VAL A 388 -24.65 11.36 -4.80
CA VAL A 388 -24.19 11.27 -3.41
C VAL A 388 -22.66 11.14 -3.35
N GLY A 389 -22.09 11.54 -2.22
CA GLY A 389 -20.66 11.52 -1.96
C GLY A 389 -20.15 12.87 -1.44
N ILE A 390 -19.09 12.84 -0.67
CA ILE A 390 -18.50 14.02 -0.03
C ILE A 390 -17.10 14.26 -0.61
N PRO A 391 -16.72 15.52 -0.94
CA PRO A 391 -15.36 15.87 -1.33
C PRO A 391 -14.35 15.37 -0.30
N GLN A 392 -13.24 14.80 -0.80
CA GLN A 392 -12.42 13.86 -0.05
C GLN A 392 -11.79 14.45 1.20
N LEU A 393 -11.30 15.68 1.15
CA LEU A 393 -10.60 16.27 2.28
C LEU A 393 -11.55 16.57 3.44
N THR A 394 -12.77 17.05 3.15
CA THR A 394 -13.83 17.23 4.16
C THR A 394 -14.24 15.88 4.77
N ALA A 395 -14.43 14.84 3.94
CA ALA A 395 -14.77 13.50 4.44
C ALA A 395 -13.67 12.96 5.38
N LEU A 396 -12.40 13.16 5.03
CA LEU A 396 -11.27 12.75 5.87
C LEU A 396 -11.23 13.50 7.21
N TYR A 397 -11.50 14.81 7.21
CA TYR A 397 -11.53 15.58 8.46
C TYR A 397 -12.61 15.04 9.40
N VAL A 398 -13.85 14.92 8.95
CA VAL A 398 -14.96 14.43 9.76
C VAL A 398 -14.69 13.01 10.27
N ALA A 399 -14.21 12.13 9.38
CA ALA A 399 -13.88 10.74 9.71
C ALA A 399 -12.74 10.65 10.72
N SER A 400 -11.68 11.47 10.57
CA SER A 400 -10.51 11.44 11.48
C SER A 400 -10.87 11.81 12.92
N ARG A 401 -11.83 12.71 13.12
CA ARG A 401 -12.30 13.10 14.47
C ARG A 401 -13.08 11.97 15.12
N ALA A 402 -13.96 11.29 14.38
CA ALA A 402 -14.68 10.11 14.87
C ALA A 402 -13.72 8.94 15.14
N ALA A 403 -12.74 8.70 14.25
CA ALA A 403 -11.75 7.64 14.39
C ALA A 403 -10.87 7.83 15.65
N ALA A 404 -10.43 9.07 15.92
CA ALA A 404 -9.66 9.38 17.13
C ALA A 404 -10.41 9.04 18.41
N GLN A 405 -11.73 9.27 18.45
CA GLN A 405 -12.58 8.92 19.59
C GLN A 405 -12.76 7.41 19.77
N LYS A 406 -12.71 6.64 18.68
CA LYS A 406 -12.92 5.18 18.69
C LYS A 406 -11.62 4.37 18.70
N GLY A 407 -10.46 5.02 18.55
CA GLY A 407 -9.15 4.35 18.50
C GLY A 407 -8.91 3.51 17.24
N VAL A 408 -9.62 3.79 16.13
CA VAL A 408 -9.44 3.13 14.84
C VAL A 408 -8.59 3.95 13.87
N ARG A 409 -8.05 3.33 12.83
CA ARG A 409 -7.22 3.98 11.81
C ARG A 409 -8.05 4.42 10.61
N ILE A 410 -7.55 5.43 9.90
CA ILE A 410 -8.16 5.97 8.69
C ILE A 410 -7.29 5.68 7.47
N LEU A 411 -7.91 5.14 6.43
CA LEU A 411 -7.31 4.87 5.14
C LEU A 411 -8.00 5.73 4.07
N ALA A 412 -7.30 6.74 3.55
CA ALA A 412 -7.83 7.67 2.56
C ALA A 412 -7.90 6.99 1.18
N ASP A 413 -9.10 6.78 0.66
CA ASP A 413 -9.34 6.03 -0.58
C ASP A 413 -9.89 6.93 -1.69
N GLY A 414 -9.04 7.21 -2.69
CA GLY A 414 -9.39 7.93 -3.91
C GLY A 414 -9.09 9.43 -3.91
N GLY A 415 -9.11 10.01 -5.11
CA GLY A 415 -8.86 11.43 -5.36
C GLY A 415 -7.39 11.84 -5.39
N ILE A 416 -6.45 10.94 -5.16
CA ILE A 416 -5.01 11.19 -5.13
C ILE A 416 -4.43 11.06 -6.54
N THR A 417 -3.81 12.13 -7.04
CA THR A 417 -3.22 12.21 -8.38
C THR A 417 -1.73 12.54 -8.37
N LYS A 418 -1.19 13.01 -7.26
CA LYS A 418 0.20 13.45 -7.09
C LYS A 418 0.65 13.31 -5.62
N SER A 419 1.95 13.36 -5.37
CA SER A 419 2.52 13.26 -4.00
C SER A 419 2.02 14.35 -3.05
N GLY A 420 1.78 15.56 -3.54
CA GLY A 420 1.20 16.65 -2.74
C GLY A 420 -0.19 16.34 -2.18
N ASP A 421 -0.99 15.51 -2.88
CA ASP A 421 -2.29 15.05 -2.37
C ASP A 421 -2.10 14.05 -1.22
N ILE A 422 -1.07 13.19 -1.32
CA ILE A 422 -0.69 12.26 -0.24
C ILE A 422 -0.26 13.06 1.01
N VAL A 423 0.57 14.10 0.83
CA VAL A 423 0.98 14.99 1.94
C VAL A 423 -0.24 15.56 2.65
N LYS A 424 -1.22 16.08 1.91
CA LYS A 424 -2.46 16.64 2.46
C LYS A 424 -3.34 15.55 3.11
N ALA A 425 -3.49 14.38 2.48
CA ALA A 425 -4.26 13.27 3.03
C ALA A 425 -3.69 12.78 4.38
N LEU A 426 -2.37 12.63 4.49
CA LEU A 426 -1.69 12.12 5.68
C LEU A 426 -1.74 13.08 6.89
N THR A 427 -2.18 14.32 6.73
CA THR A 427 -2.51 15.21 7.85
C THR A 427 -3.77 14.75 8.61
N LEU A 428 -4.62 13.94 7.97
CA LEU A 428 -5.91 13.50 8.48
C LEU A 428 -6.09 11.97 8.49
N ALA A 429 -5.27 11.24 7.71
CA ALA A 429 -5.35 9.79 7.57
C ALA A 429 -4.05 9.10 8.02
N ASP A 430 -4.12 7.81 8.35
CA ASP A 430 -2.96 7.01 8.74
C ASP A 430 -2.20 6.47 7.53
N ALA A 431 -2.91 6.18 6.42
CA ALA A 431 -2.34 5.79 5.15
C ALA A 431 -3.29 6.17 4.00
N VAL A 432 -2.84 5.98 2.77
CA VAL A 432 -3.61 6.25 1.56
C VAL A 432 -3.75 5.00 0.69
N ILE A 433 -4.87 4.89 -0.03
CA ILE A 433 -5.06 3.88 -1.09
C ILE A 433 -4.85 4.53 -2.45
N LEU A 434 -4.02 3.90 -3.28
CA LEU A 434 -3.75 4.33 -4.65
C LEU A 434 -4.32 3.34 -5.66
N GLY A 435 -5.19 3.83 -6.54
CA GLY A 435 -5.70 3.11 -7.72
C GLY A 435 -5.01 3.61 -8.99
N GLY A 436 -5.42 4.78 -9.48
CA GLY A 436 -4.99 5.32 -10.78
C GLY A 436 -3.49 5.56 -10.93
N LEU A 437 -2.77 5.90 -9.86
CA LEU A 437 -1.31 6.06 -9.90
C LEU A 437 -0.58 4.73 -10.07
N LEU A 438 -1.11 3.64 -9.51
CA LEU A 438 -0.52 2.30 -9.59
C LEU A 438 -1.05 1.48 -10.76
N ALA A 439 -2.24 1.78 -11.30
CA ALA A 439 -2.81 1.08 -12.45
C ALA A 439 -1.92 1.14 -13.70
N GLY A 440 -1.10 2.18 -13.85
CA GLY A 440 -0.13 2.35 -14.92
C GLY A 440 1.21 1.67 -14.67
N SER A 441 1.41 0.93 -13.58
CA SER A 441 2.68 0.24 -13.35
C SER A 441 2.73 -1.14 -14.03
N ARG A 442 3.95 -1.64 -14.29
CA ARG A 442 4.17 -2.92 -14.97
C ARG A 442 3.62 -4.11 -14.19
N GLU A 443 3.54 -4.02 -12.87
CA GLU A 443 3.07 -5.05 -11.94
C GLU A 443 1.56 -5.09 -11.82
N ALA A 444 0.83 -4.05 -12.25
CA ALA A 444 -0.63 -4.08 -12.31
C ALA A 444 -1.12 -5.20 -13.24
N PRO A 445 -2.30 -5.81 -12.98
CA PRO A 445 -2.89 -6.84 -13.83
C PRO A 445 -3.17 -6.35 -15.26
N GLY A 446 -3.41 -7.30 -16.14
CA GLY A 446 -3.77 -7.03 -17.53
C GLY A 446 -2.60 -7.05 -18.51
N LYS A 447 -2.93 -7.15 -19.78
CA LYS A 447 -1.97 -7.18 -20.89
C LYS A 447 -1.50 -5.77 -21.24
N LEU A 448 -0.24 -5.68 -21.64
CA LEU A 448 0.31 -4.46 -22.24
C LEU A 448 -0.29 -4.29 -23.65
N MET A 449 -0.73 -3.10 -23.97
CA MET A 449 -1.25 -2.69 -25.29
C MET A 449 -0.43 -1.52 -25.81
N GLU A 450 0.02 -1.61 -27.05
CA GLU A 450 0.73 -0.52 -27.72
C GLU A 450 -0.22 0.26 -28.62
N ILE A 451 -0.33 1.57 -28.40
CA ILE A 451 -1.17 2.49 -29.19
C ILE A 451 -0.35 3.74 -29.49
N ASN A 452 -0.11 4.02 -30.78
CA ASN A 452 0.65 5.20 -31.22
C ASN A 452 2.04 5.33 -30.56
N GLY A 453 2.77 4.22 -30.41
CA GLY A 453 4.12 4.19 -29.80
C GLY A 453 4.14 4.36 -28.28
N LYS A 454 2.99 4.29 -27.62
CA LYS A 454 2.86 4.31 -26.15
C LYS A 454 2.23 3.03 -25.64
N THR A 455 2.69 2.59 -24.49
CA THR A 455 2.18 1.39 -23.82
C THR A 455 1.09 1.74 -22.82
N TYR A 456 0.00 0.98 -22.86
CA TYR A 456 -1.19 1.16 -21.99
C TYR A 456 -1.58 -0.16 -21.31
N LYS A 457 -2.34 -0.04 -20.25
CA LYS A 457 -3.09 -1.11 -19.59
C LYS A 457 -4.56 -0.73 -19.41
N GLU A 458 -5.42 -1.73 -19.32
CA GLU A 458 -6.80 -1.52 -18.90
C GLU A 458 -6.86 -0.98 -17.47
N TYR A 459 -7.71 -0.01 -17.26
CA TYR A 459 -8.03 0.53 -15.95
C TYR A 459 -9.52 0.80 -15.87
N ARG A 460 -10.23 0.10 -14.96
CA ARG A 460 -11.68 0.20 -14.87
C ARG A 460 -12.17 0.34 -13.44
N GLY A 461 -13.29 1.09 -13.28
CA GLY A 461 -13.99 1.18 -12.02
C GLY A 461 -14.69 -0.14 -11.67
N MET A 462 -14.68 -0.50 -10.39
CA MET A 462 -15.37 -1.71 -9.92
C MET A 462 -16.90 -1.65 -10.14
N GLY A 463 -17.48 -0.45 -10.36
CA GLY A 463 -18.86 -0.24 -10.76
C GLY A 463 -19.08 -0.20 -12.28
N SER A 464 -18.09 -0.50 -13.12
CA SER A 464 -18.28 -0.64 -14.56
C SER A 464 -19.05 -1.92 -14.91
N HIS A 465 -19.70 -1.94 -16.06
CA HIS A 465 -20.46 -3.11 -16.48
C HIS A 465 -19.60 -4.36 -16.59
N GLU A 466 -18.37 -4.23 -17.07
CA GLU A 466 -17.47 -5.39 -17.20
C GLU A 466 -16.99 -5.90 -15.84
N ALA A 467 -16.61 -5.01 -14.91
CA ALA A 467 -16.24 -5.41 -13.56
C ALA A 467 -17.40 -6.12 -12.84
N MET A 468 -18.64 -5.62 -12.99
CA MET A 468 -19.83 -6.25 -12.41
C MET A 468 -20.09 -7.65 -12.98
N ARG A 469 -19.87 -7.86 -14.29
CA ARG A 469 -20.00 -9.20 -14.91
C ARG A 469 -18.99 -10.19 -14.36
N LYS A 470 -17.81 -9.74 -13.95
CA LYS A 470 -16.73 -10.57 -13.40
C LYS A 470 -16.89 -10.87 -11.90
N GLY A 471 -17.82 -10.20 -11.18
CA GLY A 471 -18.10 -10.52 -9.77
C GLY A 471 -18.26 -9.31 -8.84
N SER A 472 -17.90 -8.09 -9.27
CA SER A 472 -17.98 -6.90 -8.41
C SER A 472 -19.40 -6.38 -8.15
N ALA A 473 -20.44 -6.99 -8.76
CA ALA A 473 -21.85 -6.58 -8.61
C ALA A 473 -22.28 -6.49 -7.13
N ALA A 474 -21.82 -7.41 -6.30
CA ALA A 474 -22.10 -7.44 -4.86
C ALA A 474 -21.59 -6.19 -4.12
N ARG A 475 -20.52 -5.53 -4.60
CA ARG A 475 -19.97 -4.28 -4.07
C ARG A 475 -21.00 -3.14 -4.12
N TYR A 476 -21.88 -3.19 -5.10
CA TYR A 476 -22.93 -2.20 -5.37
C TYR A 476 -24.34 -2.68 -4.97
N GLY A 477 -24.44 -3.80 -4.24
CA GLY A 477 -25.72 -4.35 -3.80
C GLY A 477 -26.52 -5.06 -4.90
N HIS A 478 -25.88 -5.42 -6.03
CA HIS A 478 -26.53 -6.11 -7.13
C HIS A 478 -26.27 -7.62 -7.11
N SER A 479 -27.24 -8.40 -7.58
CA SER A 479 -27.09 -9.85 -7.76
C SER A 479 -26.18 -10.15 -8.95
N ALA A 480 -25.28 -11.14 -8.80
CA ALA A 480 -24.39 -11.58 -9.88
C ALA A 480 -25.13 -12.13 -11.10
N SER A 481 -26.37 -12.61 -10.95
CA SER A 481 -27.24 -13.15 -12.02
C SER A 481 -28.14 -12.09 -12.68
N GLY A 482 -28.04 -10.82 -12.30
CA GLY A 482 -28.89 -9.74 -12.80
C GLY A 482 -28.60 -9.36 -14.26
N LYS A 483 -29.63 -8.87 -14.97
CA LYS A 483 -29.44 -8.23 -16.29
C LYS A 483 -28.83 -6.84 -16.07
N PHE A 484 -27.51 -6.72 -16.13
CA PHE A 484 -26.76 -5.47 -15.91
C PHE A 484 -27.12 -4.34 -16.88
N SER A 485 -27.83 -4.63 -17.99
CA SER A 485 -28.31 -3.60 -18.94
C SER A 485 -29.31 -2.59 -18.34
N LYS A 486 -29.88 -2.89 -17.16
CA LYS A 486 -30.80 -1.99 -16.43
C LYS A 486 -30.16 -1.34 -15.19
N VAL A 487 -28.89 -1.64 -14.91
CA VAL A 487 -28.15 -1.11 -13.77
C VAL A 487 -27.31 0.07 -14.25
N ALA A 488 -27.43 1.22 -13.59
CA ALA A 488 -26.58 2.36 -13.88
C ALA A 488 -25.13 2.03 -13.45
N ALA A 489 -24.17 2.17 -14.36
CA ALA A 489 -22.76 1.95 -14.05
C ALA A 489 -22.21 3.12 -13.22
N GLU A 490 -21.63 2.82 -12.07
CA GLU A 490 -20.96 3.78 -11.18
C GLU A 490 -19.44 3.81 -11.40
N GLY A 491 -18.99 3.48 -12.60
CA GLY A 491 -17.59 3.50 -13.02
C GLY A 491 -17.46 3.34 -14.52
N ILE A 492 -16.35 3.83 -15.05
CA ILE A 492 -16.01 3.73 -16.47
C ILE A 492 -14.88 2.72 -16.71
N GLU A 493 -14.75 2.31 -17.95
CA GLU A 493 -13.63 1.53 -18.48
C GLU A 493 -12.71 2.49 -19.24
N ALA A 494 -11.40 2.41 -19.00
CA ALA A 494 -10.41 3.33 -19.53
C ALA A 494 -9.08 2.62 -19.78
N LEU A 495 -8.16 3.30 -20.44
CA LEU A 495 -6.77 2.92 -20.59
C LEU A 495 -5.90 3.83 -19.73
N LYS A 496 -4.90 3.23 -19.08
CA LYS A 496 -3.87 3.94 -18.32
C LYS A 496 -2.52 3.77 -19.00
N GLU A 497 -1.86 4.88 -19.33
CA GLU A 497 -0.49 4.87 -19.84
C GLU A 497 0.46 4.26 -18.81
N VAL A 498 1.38 3.39 -19.25
CA VAL A 498 2.35 2.72 -18.37
C VAL A 498 3.42 3.74 -17.95
N SER A 499 3.58 3.91 -16.66
CA SER A 499 4.48 4.91 -16.05
C SER A 499 5.77 4.31 -15.44
N GLY A 500 6.03 3.02 -15.66
CA GLY A 500 7.21 2.34 -15.12
C GLY A 500 6.89 1.20 -14.16
N THR A 501 7.82 0.90 -13.25
CA THR A 501 7.62 -0.12 -12.20
C THR A 501 7.02 0.51 -10.95
N VAL A 502 6.41 -0.33 -10.09
CA VAL A 502 5.90 0.11 -8.78
C VAL A 502 7.00 0.76 -7.93
N ASP A 503 8.21 0.21 -7.97
CA ASP A 503 9.37 0.75 -7.26
C ASP A 503 9.66 2.21 -7.66
N GLN A 504 9.71 2.49 -8.97
CA GLN A 504 9.91 3.85 -9.50
C GLN A 504 8.79 4.80 -9.09
N VAL A 505 7.53 4.34 -9.19
CA VAL A 505 6.35 5.16 -8.82
C VAL A 505 6.37 5.47 -7.33
N LEU A 506 6.55 4.45 -6.48
CA LEU A 506 6.57 4.63 -5.02
C LEU A 506 7.77 5.45 -4.55
N GLY A 507 8.97 5.26 -5.16
CA GLY A 507 10.14 6.07 -4.85
C GLY A 507 9.90 7.56 -5.10
N THR A 508 9.30 7.90 -6.25
CA THR A 508 8.93 9.29 -6.58
C THR A 508 7.89 9.86 -5.62
N LEU A 509 6.85 9.08 -5.31
CA LEU A 509 5.78 9.52 -4.38
C LEU A 509 6.31 9.70 -2.96
N ALA A 510 7.11 8.75 -2.46
CA ALA A 510 7.72 8.81 -1.13
C ALA A 510 8.65 10.03 -1.01
N GLY A 511 9.49 10.29 -2.03
CA GLY A 511 10.35 11.48 -2.08
C GLY A 511 9.53 12.78 -2.00
N GLY A 512 8.41 12.86 -2.73
CA GLY A 512 7.52 14.02 -2.65
C GLY A 512 6.86 14.18 -1.27
N VAL A 513 6.47 13.08 -0.62
CA VAL A 513 5.92 13.11 0.74
C VAL A 513 6.99 13.56 1.75
N GLN A 514 8.20 13.03 1.66
CA GLN A 514 9.33 13.43 2.49
C GLN A 514 9.68 14.92 2.32
N SER A 515 9.62 15.43 1.09
CA SER A 515 9.79 16.88 0.83
C SER A 515 8.71 17.70 1.54
N GLY A 516 7.44 17.25 1.49
CA GLY A 516 6.34 17.90 2.21
C GLY A 516 6.56 17.95 3.72
N LEU A 517 7.00 16.84 4.33
CA LEU A 517 7.36 16.79 5.75
C LEU A 517 8.50 17.76 6.06
N GLY A 518 9.54 17.78 5.21
CA GLY A 518 10.68 18.68 5.35
C GLY A 518 10.26 20.16 5.36
N TYR A 519 9.37 20.59 4.46
CA TYR A 519 8.86 21.97 4.45
C TYR A 519 8.03 22.34 5.68
N LEU A 520 7.46 21.36 6.37
CA LEU A 520 6.70 21.57 7.60
C LEU A 520 7.56 21.44 8.86
N GLY A 521 8.83 21.02 8.74
CA GLY A 521 9.71 20.74 9.87
C GLY A 521 9.31 19.48 10.66
N ALA A 522 8.67 18.51 10.01
CA ALA A 522 8.19 17.29 10.61
C ALA A 522 9.14 16.11 10.34
N ASN A 523 9.55 15.38 11.38
CA ASN A 523 10.39 14.20 11.26
C ASN A 523 9.60 12.92 10.96
N ASN A 524 8.28 12.92 11.20
CA ASN A 524 7.40 11.77 11.09
C ASN A 524 5.94 12.21 10.88
N LEU A 525 5.06 11.24 10.60
CA LEU A 525 3.64 11.53 10.33
C LEU A 525 2.88 12.11 11.53
N THR A 526 3.28 11.81 12.76
CA THR A 526 2.66 12.40 13.96
C THR A 526 2.95 13.88 14.05
N GLU A 527 4.21 14.29 13.87
CA GLU A 527 4.62 15.69 13.82
C GLU A 527 4.00 16.40 12.62
N HIS A 528 3.94 15.73 11.46
CA HIS A 528 3.30 16.25 10.26
C HIS A 528 1.84 16.67 10.52
N ARG A 529 1.05 15.82 11.17
CA ARG A 529 -0.34 16.14 11.56
C ARG A 529 -0.42 17.32 12.54
N ALA A 530 0.45 17.37 13.52
CA ALA A 530 0.46 18.41 14.54
C ALA A 530 0.90 19.78 13.98
N LEU A 531 1.85 19.77 13.04
CA LEU A 531 2.44 20.97 12.46
C LEU A 531 1.66 21.51 11.26
N ALA A 532 0.80 20.72 10.62
CA ALA A 532 0.03 21.14 9.46
C ALA A 532 -0.80 22.40 9.73
N ARG A 533 -0.70 23.37 8.82
CA ARG A 533 -1.49 24.60 8.81
C ARG A 533 -2.07 24.80 7.43
N TYR A 534 -3.36 25.00 7.36
CA TYR A 534 -4.12 25.05 6.13
C TYR A 534 -4.43 26.48 5.71
N ILE A 535 -4.41 26.69 4.41
CA ILE A 535 -5.01 27.86 3.76
C ILE A 535 -5.86 27.37 2.59
N ARG A 536 -7.02 28.00 2.41
CA ARG A 536 -7.83 27.79 1.22
C ARG A 536 -7.21 28.50 0.04
N ILE A 537 -7.13 27.85 -1.11
CA ILE A 537 -6.62 28.44 -2.35
C ILE A 537 -7.77 28.69 -3.35
N THR A 538 -7.55 29.66 -4.23
CA THR A 538 -8.49 29.95 -5.32
C THR A 538 -8.15 29.13 -6.55
N PRO A 539 -9.06 29.00 -7.55
CA PRO A 539 -8.72 28.39 -8.84
C PRO A 539 -7.54 29.07 -9.55
N ALA A 540 -7.29 30.35 -9.30
CA ALA A 540 -6.11 31.06 -9.81
C ALA A 540 -4.83 30.57 -9.11
N GLY A 541 -4.85 30.44 -7.77
CA GLY A 541 -3.73 29.87 -7.01
C GLY A 541 -3.44 28.42 -7.37
N LEU A 542 -4.47 27.62 -7.72
CA LEU A 542 -4.25 26.27 -8.21
C LEU A 542 -3.54 26.26 -9.57
N ARG A 543 -3.88 27.18 -10.48
CA ARG A 543 -3.17 27.33 -11.75
C ARG A 543 -1.73 27.82 -11.58
N GLU A 544 -1.49 28.75 -10.66
CA GLU A 544 -0.14 29.20 -10.30
C GLU A 544 0.76 28.07 -9.78
N ALA A 545 0.18 27.08 -9.10
CA ALA A 545 0.90 25.92 -8.57
C ALA A 545 1.40 24.95 -9.64
N ALA A 546 0.91 25.05 -10.88
CA ALA A 546 1.33 24.22 -12.00
C ALA A 546 2.44 24.91 -12.80
N PRO A 547 3.36 24.13 -13.45
CA PRO A 547 4.28 24.73 -14.42
C PRO A 547 3.52 25.52 -15.48
N HIS A 548 3.96 26.74 -15.77
CA HIS A 548 3.35 27.63 -16.76
C HIS A 548 4.45 28.35 -17.56
N ASP A 549 4.09 28.80 -18.76
CA ASP A 549 4.99 29.48 -19.71
C ASP A 549 6.21 28.66 -20.15
N VAL A 550 6.14 27.33 -20.05
CA VAL A 550 7.22 26.40 -20.43
C VAL A 550 6.68 25.17 -21.17
N ILE A 551 7.53 24.53 -21.95
CA ILE A 551 7.26 23.20 -22.51
C ILE A 551 8.02 22.18 -21.64
N GLU A 552 7.28 21.27 -21.00
CA GLU A 552 7.87 20.22 -20.18
C GLU A 552 8.64 19.23 -21.06
N ILE A 553 9.94 19.09 -20.82
CA ILE A 553 10.76 18.03 -21.39
C ILE A 553 10.60 16.81 -20.48
N LYS A 554 9.83 15.82 -20.92
CA LYS A 554 9.82 14.53 -20.24
C LYS A 554 11.20 13.91 -20.44
N ALA A 555 11.97 13.76 -19.36
CA ALA A 555 13.20 12.99 -19.40
C ALA A 555 12.84 11.61 -19.96
N GLY A 556 13.50 11.19 -21.00
CA GLY A 556 13.21 9.94 -21.71
C GLY A 556 13.14 8.77 -20.75
N SER A 557 12.04 8.08 -20.80
CA SER A 557 11.79 6.82 -20.09
C SER A 557 12.67 5.72 -20.62
#